data_c6954ab64918c54043287b40df935648
#
_entry.id   c6954ab64918c54043287b40df935648
#
_cell.length_a   1.000
_cell.length_b   1.000
_cell.length_c   1.000
_cell.angle_alpha   90.00
_cell.angle_beta   90.00
_cell.angle_gamma   90.00
#
_symmetry.space_group_name_H-M   'P 1'
#
loop_
_entity.id
_entity.type
_entity.pdbx_description
1 polymer ?
#
loop_
_entity_poly.entity_id
_entity_poly.type
_entity_poly.pdbx_seq_one_letter_code
_entity_poly.pdbx_strand_id
1 'polypeptide(L)'
;MEIDEGLAVEAEAENGRTYTRVTAERLRELVLGLGGPGDRWLVLQRIPDLPDVFAQVWHESGGNYHLEHRLGARLLGAELSDAGRVADLMTGWARQEPDWDAGVAWTPVEPGPGKDAPEPPRKSADVVEELLRQRLHCGYDTRAELVETAVDHLVGSELEPLTRAQARALVDRLWAARIAEQRTWQGVTDPERLTRAFLALEAAGITARENFTCCRGCGLSEIGAERPGARGFVFFHQQSTESAAAGHGLPLYYGGFDGSADTTAAVGREVAAALHAEGLSTTWDGSPDRAIVAPLDWRKRLMG
;
A
#
# COMPACT_ATOMS: atom_id res chain seq x y z
N MET A 1 28.12 -0.05 -6.56
CA MET A 1 27.29 -1.02 -5.84
C MET A 1 25.86 -0.62 -6.17
N GLU A 2 25.29 -1.25 -7.22
CA GLU A 2 23.86 -1.09 -7.52
C GLU A 2 23.11 -1.53 -6.27
N ILE A 3 22.31 -0.64 -5.70
CA ILE A 3 21.33 -1.00 -4.70
C ILE A 3 20.31 -1.82 -5.49
N ASP A 4 20.23 -3.12 -5.20
CA ASP A 4 19.22 -4.00 -5.77
C ASP A 4 17.84 -3.42 -5.35
N GLU A 5 17.26 -2.61 -6.22
CA GLU A 5 15.89 -2.15 -6.04
C GLU A 5 15.03 -3.41 -6.16
N GLY A 6 14.45 -3.86 -5.05
CA GLY A 6 13.64 -5.07 -5.00
C GLY A 6 12.57 -5.10 -6.10
N LEU A 7 12.09 -6.28 -6.43
CA LEU A 7 11.04 -6.52 -7.44
C LEU A 7 9.79 -5.68 -7.13
N ALA A 8 9.13 -5.14 -8.15
CA ALA A 8 7.89 -4.38 -7.98
C ALA A 8 6.69 -5.32 -7.70
N VAL A 9 6.83 -6.13 -6.64
CA VAL A 9 5.82 -7.07 -6.17
C VAL A 9 5.78 -7.11 -4.64
N GLU A 10 4.62 -7.48 -4.12
CA GLU A 10 4.42 -7.94 -2.77
C GLU A 10 4.31 -9.46 -2.77
N ALA A 11 4.98 -10.12 -1.84
CA ALA A 11 4.93 -11.57 -1.68
C ALA A 11 4.27 -11.90 -0.33
N GLU A 12 3.17 -12.65 -0.35
CA GLU A 12 2.47 -13.14 0.83
C GLU A 12 2.67 -14.65 0.97
N ALA A 13 3.04 -15.10 2.18
CA ALA A 13 3.26 -16.49 2.51
C ALA A 13 2.16 -17.06 3.43
N GLU A 14 1.98 -18.38 3.47
CA GLU A 14 0.97 -19.09 4.30
C GLU A 14 1.04 -18.70 5.78
N ASN A 15 2.23 -18.41 6.30
CA ASN A 15 2.45 -18.02 7.69
C ASN A 15 2.02 -16.57 8.01
N GLY A 16 1.38 -15.86 7.07
CA GLY A 16 0.91 -14.48 7.20
C GLY A 16 2.02 -13.42 7.07
N ARG A 17 3.23 -13.81 6.72
CA ARG A 17 4.30 -12.83 6.44
C ARG A 17 4.15 -12.25 5.06
N THR A 18 4.30 -10.94 4.99
CA THR A 18 4.30 -10.15 3.76
C THR A 18 5.66 -9.52 3.52
N TYR A 19 6.14 -9.55 2.28
CA TYR A 19 7.42 -9.02 1.85
C TYR A 19 7.19 -8.04 0.70
N THR A 20 7.26 -6.74 1.01
CA THR A 20 7.10 -5.67 0.00
C THR A 20 8.44 -5.44 -0.71
N ARG A 21 8.42 -5.39 -2.04
CA ARG A 21 9.63 -5.22 -2.88
C ARG A 21 10.73 -6.22 -2.56
N VAL A 22 10.34 -7.49 -2.48
CA VAL A 22 11.27 -8.60 -2.23
C VAL A 22 12.37 -8.64 -3.30
N THR A 23 13.63 -8.89 -2.90
CA THR A 23 14.72 -9.10 -3.87
C THR A 23 14.54 -10.44 -4.58
N ALA A 24 15.14 -10.59 -5.78
CA ALA A 24 15.09 -11.85 -6.53
C ALA A 24 15.71 -13.02 -5.72
N GLU A 25 16.80 -12.73 -5.00
CA GLU A 25 17.44 -13.72 -4.12
C GLU A 25 16.50 -14.14 -2.98
N ARG A 26 15.86 -13.18 -2.33
CA ARG A 26 14.91 -13.49 -1.26
C ARG A 26 13.68 -14.25 -1.77
N LEU A 27 13.15 -13.88 -2.93
CA LEU A 27 12.05 -14.61 -3.57
C LEU A 27 12.45 -16.06 -3.84
N ARG A 28 13.66 -16.29 -4.35
CA ARG A 28 14.21 -17.63 -4.57
C ARG A 28 14.28 -18.44 -3.28
N GLU A 29 14.79 -17.84 -2.18
CA GLU A 29 14.83 -18.50 -0.87
C GLU A 29 13.43 -18.91 -0.38
N LEU A 30 12.44 -18.01 -0.53
CA LEU A 30 11.05 -18.28 -0.13
C LEU A 30 10.48 -19.47 -0.91
N VAL A 31 10.68 -19.52 -2.24
CA VAL A 31 10.20 -20.66 -3.06
C VAL A 31 10.90 -21.96 -2.71
N LEU A 32 12.23 -21.94 -2.51
CA LEU A 32 13.00 -23.12 -2.11
C LEU A 32 12.63 -23.64 -0.72
N GLY A 33 12.11 -22.77 0.15
CA GLY A 33 11.67 -23.10 1.50
C GLY A 33 10.26 -23.68 1.59
N LEU A 34 9.50 -23.70 0.48
CA LEU A 34 8.13 -24.22 0.49
C LEU A 34 8.07 -25.74 0.74
N GLY A 35 6.97 -26.19 1.34
CA GLY A 35 6.64 -27.61 1.52
C GLY A 35 6.46 -28.05 2.97
N GLY A 36 6.86 -27.21 3.94
CA GLY A 36 6.65 -27.48 5.36
C GLY A 36 5.25 -27.06 5.86
N PRO A 37 4.84 -27.51 7.05
CA PRO A 37 3.60 -27.03 7.68
C PRO A 37 3.66 -25.50 7.90
N GLY A 38 2.70 -24.78 7.36
CA GLY A 38 2.64 -23.32 7.44
C GLY A 38 3.49 -22.55 6.39
N ASP A 39 4.17 -23.27 5.50
CA ASP A 39 4.95 -22.70 4.40
C ASP A 39 4.70 -23.49 3.10
N ARG A 40 3.42 -23.71 2.73
CA ARG A 40 3.04 -24.48 1.55
C ARG A 40 2.74 -23.63 0.32
N TRP A 41 2.47 -22.34 0.51
CA TRP A 41 2.14 -21.46 -0.61
C TRP A 41 2.78 -20.08 -0.48
N LEU A 42 2.97 -19.47 -1.64
CA LEU A 42 3.43 -18.09 -1.80
C LEU A 42 2.62 -17.44 -2.92
N VAL A 43 2.09 -16.23 -2.67
CA VAL A 43 1.38 -15.41 -3.66
C VAL A 43 2.18 -14.17 -3.94
N LEU A 44 2.35 -13.81 -5.21
CA LEU A 44 2.91 -12.55 -5.66
C LEU A 44 1.83 -11.67 -6.25
N GLN A 45 1.74 -10.44 -5.76
CA GLN A 45 0.92 -9.37 -6.34
C GLN A 45 1.82 -8.26 -6.86
N ARG A 46 1.38 -7.54 -7.88
CA ARG A 46 2.16 -6.41 -8.41
C ARG A 46 2.09 -5.20 -7.49
N ILE A 47 3.09 -4.34 -7.58
CA ILE A 47 3.07 -3.01 -6.98
C ILE A 47 3.03 -1.98 -8.14
N PRO A 48 1.97 -1.19 -8.29
CA PRO A 48 0.71 -1.25 -7.52
C PRO A 48 -0.07 -2.56 -7.76
N ASP A 49 -0.83 -3.00 -6.74
CA ASP A 49 -1.70 -4.17 -6.86
C ASP A 49 -2.69 -3.99 -8.03
N LEU A 50 -2.90 -5.05 -8.80
CA LEU A 50 -3.82 -5.05 -9.93
C LEU A 50 -4.83 -6.18 -9.73
N PRO A 51 -6.14 -5.85 -9.75
CA PRO A 51 -7.17 -6.88 -9.71
C PRO A 51 -6.94 -7.94 -10.79
N ASP A 52 -7.05 -9.21 -10.41
CA ASP A 52 -6.89 -10.34 -11.33
C ASP A 52 -5.50 -10.46 -12.03
N VAL A 53 -4.44 -9.92 -11.38
CA VAL A 53 -3.05 -10.07 -11.84
C VAL A 53 -2.18 -10.55 -10.69
N PHE A 54 -1.89 -11.84 -10.65
CA PHE A 54 -1.04 -12.45 -9.63
C PHE A 54 -0.29 -13.67 -10.19
N ALA A 55 0.75 -14.10 -9.48
CA ALA A 55 1.36 -15.41 -9.61
C ALA A 55 1.38 -16.08 -8.25
N GLN A 56 1.06 -17.37 -8.19
CA GLN A 56 1.08 -18.12 -6.94
C GLN A 56 1.67 -19.50 -7.15
N VAL A 57 2.28 -20.01 -6.11
CA VAL A 57 2.79 -21.38 -6.08
C VAL A 57 2.31 -22.08 -4.83
N TRP A 58 1.94 -23.34 -4.98
CA TRP A 58 1.64 -24.25 -3.89
C TRP A 58 2.53 -25.50 -4.00
N HIS A 59 3.05 -25.97 -2.86
CA HIS A 59 3.90 -27.16 -2.79
C HIS A 59 3.73 -27.88 -1.46
N GLU A 60 3.66 -29.19 -1.51
CA GLU A 60 3.81 -30.09 -0.36
C GLU A 60 5.09 -30.92 -0.50
N SER A 61 5.79 -31.13 0.61
CA SER A 61 7.04 -31.89 0.63
C SER A 61 6.90 -33.27 -0.03
N GLY A 62 7.73 -33.54 -1.03
CA GLY A 62 7.70 -34.78 -1.82
C GLY A 62 6.76 -34.74 -3.04
N GLY A 63 6.00 -33.68 -3.26
CA GLY A 63 5.14 -33.49 -4.43
C GLY A 63 5.74 -32.55 -5.47
N ASN A 64 4.98 -32.26 -6.53
CA ASN A 64 5.29 -31.24 -7.50
C ASN A 64 4.90 -29.85 -6.96
N TYR A 65 5.48 -28.82 -7.56
CA TYR A 65 5.05 -27.43 -7.40
C TYR A 65 3.90 -27.16 -8.36
N HIS A 66 2.79 -26.64 -7.84
CA HIS A 66 1.66 -26.16 -8.63
C HIS A 66 1.82 -24.64 -8.77
N LEU A 67 2.32 -24.19 -9.93
CA LEU A 67 2.51 -22.79 -10.25
C LEU A 67 1.31 -22.30 -11.05
N GLU A 68 0.69 -21.22 -10.61
CA GLU A 68 -0.40 -20.58 -11.29
C GLU A 68 -0.12 -19.09 -11.51
N HIS A 69 -0.61 -18.54 -12.60
CA HIS A 69 -0.65 -17.10 -12.79
C HIS A 69 -1.97 -16.66 -13.40
N ARG A 70 -2.36 -15.44 -13.06
CA ARG A 70 -3.56 -14.83 -13.58
C ARG A 70 -3.25 -13.52 -14.28
N LEU A 71 -3.89 -13.30 -15.43
CA LEU A 71 -3.88 -12.06 -16.15
C LEU A 71 -5.29 -11.80 -16.69
N GLY A 72 -6.04 -10.95 -15.97
CA GLY A 72 -7.44 -10.71 -16.26
C GLY A 72 -8.30 -11.97 -16.13
N ALA A 73 -9.03 -12.33 -17.19
CA ALA A 73 -9.91 -13.49 -17.19
C ALA A 73 -9.17 -14.83 -17.28
N ARG A 74 -7.88 -14.84 -17.61
CA ARG A 74 -7.11 -16.08 -17.82
C ARG A 74 -6.40 -16.48 -16.55
N LEU A 75 -6.77 -17.63 -15.98
CA LEU A 75 -6.03 -18.33 -14.94
C LEU A 75 -5.38 -19.56 -15.57
N LEU A 76 -4.06 -19.64 -15.51
CA LEU A 76 -3.27 -20.72 -16.09
C LEU A 76 -2.45 -21.38 -15.00
N GLY A 77 -2.34 -22.71 -15.04
CA GLY A 77 -1.59 -23.51 -14.09
C GLY A 77 -0.62 -24.47 -14.78
N ALA A 78 0.46 -24.78 -14.09
CA ALA A 78 1.46 -25.78 -14.52
C ALA A 78 2.01 -26.53 -13.31
N GLU A 79 2.34 -27.81 -13.52
CA GLU A 79 3.06 -28.63 -12.55
C GLU A 79 4.55 -28.67 -12.90
N LEU A 80 5.41 -28.44 -11.89
CA LEU A 80 6.85 -28.38 -12.02
C LEU A 80 7.50 -29.17 -10.88
N SER A 81 8.58 -29.90 -11.17
CA SER A 81 9.31 -30.67 -10.16
C SER A 81 10.55 -29.96 -9.61
N ASP A 82 10.98 -28.86 -10.24
CA ASP A 82 12.21 -28.13 -9.91
C ASP A 82 11.91 -26.78 -9.27
N ALA A 83 12.23 -26.64 -7.99
CA ALA A 83 12.03 -25.42 -7.21
C ALA A 83 12.80 -24.21 -7.79
N GLY A 84 14.02 -24.46 -8.31
CA GLY A 84 14.84 -23.43 -8.93
C GLY A 84 14.15 -22.85 -10.16
N ARG A 85 13.59 -23.73 -11.00
CA ARG A 85 12.82 -23.31 -12.19
C ARG A 85 11.56 -22.51 -11.81
N VAL A 86 10.86 -22.91 -10.74
CA VAL A 86 9.70 -22.17 -10.22
C VAL A 86 10.12 -20.78 -9.77
N ALA A 87 11.21 -20.66 -9.02
CA ALA A 87 11.72 -19.36 -8.57
C ALA A 87 12.13 -18.46 -9.74
N ASP A 88 12.75 -19.02 -10.79
CA ASP A 88 13.13 -18.29 -12.00
C ASP A 88 11.88 -17.76 -12.74
N LEU A 89 10.85 -18.60 -12.89
CA LEU A 89 9.57 -18.23 -13.51
C LEU A 89 8.86 -17.11 -12.72
N MET A 90 8.76 -17.23 -11.40
CA MET A 90 8.14 -16.22 -10.55
C MET A 90 8.93 -14.90 -10.59
N THR A 91 10.26 -14.97 -10.65
CA THR A 91 11.12 -13.78 -10.79
C THR A 91 10.94 -13.11 -12.15
N GLY A 92 10.92 -13.87 -13.24
CA GLY A 92 10.66 -13.36 -14.58
C GLY A 92 9.26 -12.72 -14.70
N TRP A 93 8.24 -13.37 -14.11
CA TRP A 93 6.90 -12.79 -14.01
C TRP A 93 6.91 -11.45 -13.24
N ALA A 94 7.61 -11.39 -12.10
CA ALA A 94 7.72 -10.18 -11.29
C ALA A 94 8.42 -9.03 -12.04
N ARG A 95 9.46 -9.33 -12.82
CA ARG A 95 10.18 -8.38 -13.68
C ARG A 95 9.44 -8.01 -14.95
N GLN A 96 8.33 -8.68 -15.27
CA GLN A 96 7.61 -8.54 -16.54
C GLN A 96 8.51 -8.82 -17.75
N GLU A 97 9.42 -9.78 -17.62
CA GLU A 97 10.33 -10.17 -18.71
C GLU A 97 9.51 -10.74 -19.88
N PRO A 98 9.85 -10.38 -21.13
CA PRO A 98 9.27 -11.07 -22.27
C PRO A 98 9.62 -12.55 -22.21
N ASP A 99 8.67 -13.41 -22.59
CA ASP A 99 8.87 -14.87 -22.64
C ASP A 99 9.30 -15.52 -21.30
N TRP A 100 8.99 -14.90 -20.14
CA TRP A 100 9.32 -15.42 -18.82
C TRP A 100 8.82 -16.85 -18.57
N ASP A 101 7.75 -17.24 -19.26
CA ASP A 101 7.07 -18.54 -19.19
C ASP A 101 7.44 -19.48 -20.33
N ALA A 102 8.47 -19.17 -21.11
CA ALA A 102 8.90 -19.97 -22.24
C ALA A 102 9.22 -21.43 -21.83
N GLY A 103 8.67 -22.38 -22.59
CA GLY A 103 8.88 -23.81 -22.36
C GLY A 103 8.04 -24.41 -21.23
N VAL A 104 7.08 -23.66 -20.66
CA VAL A 104 6.11 -24.15 -19.67
C VAL A 104 4.83 -24.60 -20.36
N ALA A 105 4.36 -25.81 -20.08
CA ALA A 105 3.08 -26.30 -20.56
C ALA A 105 1.94 -25.84 -19.66
N TRP A 106 1.41 -24.65 -19.96
CA TRP A 106 0.30 -24.07 -19.22
C TRP A 106 -1.03 -24.71 -19.60
N THR A 107 -1.85 -25.00 -18.60
CA THR A 107 -3.23 -25.46 -18.76
C THR A 107 -4.21 -24.45 -18.15
N PRO A 108 -5.37 -24.20 -18.78
CA PRO A 108 -6.40 -23.39 -18.15
C PRO A 108 -6.86 -24.00 -16.82
N VAL A 109 -6.93 -23.18 -15.78
CA VAL A 109 -7.50 -23.53 -14.48
C VAL A 109 -8.89 -22.89 -14.42
N GLU A 110 -9.92 -23.67 -14.13
CA GLU A 110 -11.24 -23.11 -13.89
C GLU A 110 -11.23 -22.31 -12.59
N PRO A 111 -11.56 -21.01 -12.62
CA PRO A 111 -11.68 -20.26 -11.38
C PRO A 111 -12.79 -20.89 -10.52
N GLY A 112 -12.49 -21.13 -9.26
CA GLY A 112 -13.48 -21.62 -8.31
C GLY A 112 -14.76 -20.77 -8.29
N PRO A 113 -15.88 -21.30 -7.80
CA PRO A 113 -17.16 -20.57 -7.78
C PRO A 113 -17.01 -19.30 -6.94
N GLY A 114 -17.29 -18.14 -7.51
CA GLY A 114 -17.29 -16.91 -6.69
C GLY A 114 -17.15 -15.56 -7.37
N LYS A 115 -17.31 -15.43 -8.71
CA LYS A 115 -17.09 -14.12 -9.37
C LYS A 115 -18.31 -13.35 -9.83
N ASP A 116 -19.46 -13.94 -9.89
CA ASP A 116 -20.68 -13.21 -10.24
C ASP A 116 -21.45 -12.84 -8.97
N ALA A 117 -20.98 -11.80 -8.27
CA ALA A 117 -21.78 -11.22 -7.22
C ALA A 117 -23.01 -10.56 -7.86
N PRO A 118 -24.22 -10.80 -7.35
CA PRO A 118 -25.39 -10.07 -7.83
C PRO A 118 -25.17 -8.57 -7.65
N GLU A 119 -25.74 -7.75 -8.54
CA GLU A 119 -25.62 -6.29 -8.41
C GLU A 119 -26.10 -5.84 -7.01
N PRO A 120 -25.31 -4.98 -6.34
CA PRO A 120 -25.71 -4.44 -5.04
C PRO A 120 -26.92 -3.51 -5.20
N PRO A 121 -27.72 -3.30 -4.13
CA PRO A 121 -28.78 -2.30 -4.13
C PRO A 121 -28.19 -0.94 -4.48
N ARG A 122 -28.76 -0.26 -5.47
CA ARG A 122 -28.19 0.96 -6.06
C ARG A 122 -27.84 2.05 -5.00
N LYS A 123 -28.77 2.31 -4.07
CA LYS A 123 -28.54 3.30 -3.01
C LYS A 123 -27.36 2.95 -2.11
N SER A 124 -27.23 1.67 -1.74
CA SER A 124 -26.10 1.17 -0.95
C SER A 124 -24.80 1.32 -1.73
N ALA A 125 -24.79 0.93 -3.00
CA ALA A 125 -23.64 1.06 -3.88
C ALA A 125 -23.21 2.52 -4.04
N ASP A 126 -24.12 3.45 -4.28
CA ASP A 126 -23.83 4.86 -4.46
C ASP A 126 -23.14 5.48 -3.21
N VAL A 127 -23.65 5.15 -2.01
CA VAL A 127 -23.07 5.65 -0.73
C VAL A 127 -21.68 5.07 -0.49
N VAL A 128 -21.51 3.75 -0.67
CA VAL A 128 -20.22 3.09 -0.47
C VAL A 128 -19.22 3.54 -1.53
N GLU A 129 -19.63 3.74 -2.78
CA GLU A 129 -18.76 4.22 -3.84
C GLU A 129 -18.18 5.61 -3.55
N GLU A 130 -18.99 6.53 -3.01
CA GLU A 130 -18.52 7.87 -2.62
C GLU A 130 -17.43 7.78 -1.55
N LEU A 131 -17.65 6.99 -0.49
CA LEU A 131 -16.65 6.74 0.54
C LEU A 131 -15.36 6.15 -0.05
N LEU A 132 -15.48 5.12 -0.88
CA LEU A 132 -14.32 4.46 -1.49
C LEU A 132 -13.52 5.41 -2.40
N ARG A 133 -14.20 6.27 -3.15
CA ARG A 133 -13.53 7.29 -3.98
C ARG A 133 -12.73 8.27 -3.13
N GLN A 134 -13.28 8.72 -2.00
CA GLN A 134 -12.57 9.59 -1.06
C GLN A 134 -11.32 8.88 -0.49
N ARG A 135 -11.47 7.62 -0.03
CA ARG A 135 -10.36 6.83 0.52
C ARG A 135 -9.27 6.57 -0.52
N LEU A 136 -9.65 6.19 -1.74
CA LEU A 136 -8.72 6.03 -2.87
C LEU A 136 -7.99 7.32 -3.22
N HIS A 137 -8.66 8.47 -3.13
CA HIS A 137 -8.03 9.77 -3.35
C HIS A 137 -6.98 10.07 -2.28
N CYS A 138 -7.23 9.73 -1.03
CA CYS A 138 -6.25 9.80 0.06
C CYS A 138 -5.02 8.92 -0.21
N GLY A 139 -5.19 7.70 -0.74
CA GLY A 139 -4.14 6.86 -1.31
C GLY A 139 -3.30 6.10 -0.29
N TYR A 140 -3.79 5.86 0.92
CA TYR A 140 -3.10 5.11 1.97
C TYR A 140 -3.69 3.73 2.23
N ASP A 141 -4.93 3.48 1.83
CA ASP A 141 -5.55 2.19 2.04
C ASP A 141 -5.08 1.17 1.01
N THR A 142 -4.91 -0.05 1.45
CA THR A 142 -4.76 -1.21 0.58
C THR A 142 -6.11 -1.61 -0.02
N ARG A 143 -6.08 -2.37 -1.10
CA ARG A 143 -7.30 -2.90 -1.72
C ARG A 143 -8.11 -3.78 -0.76
N ALA A 144 -7.43 -4.56 0.09
CA ALA A 144 -8.06 -5.41 1.10
C ALA A 144 -8.78 -4.57 2.17
N GLU A 145 -8.13 -3.53 2.69
CA GLU A 145 -8.74 -2.61 3.68
C GLU A 145 -9.96 -1.88 3.12
N LEU A 146 -9.93 -1.50 1.84
CA LEU A 146 -11.07 -0.89 1.17
C LEU A 146 -12.26 -1.86 1.07
N VAL A 147 -12.02 -3.16 0.84
CA VAL A 147 -13.08 -4.17 0.84
C VAL A 147 -13.71 -4.30 2.23
N GLU A 148 -12.91 -4.37 3.30
CA GLU A 148 -13.44 -4.39 4.67
C GLU A 148 -14.23 -3.12 4.97
N THR A 149 -13.69 -1.95 4.64
CA THR A 149 -14.38 -0.67 4.79
C THR A 149 -15.73 -0.67 4.07
N ALA A 150 -15.80 -1.21 2.85
CA ALA A 150 -17.04 -1.27 2.08
C ALA A 150 -18.07 -2.22 2.69
N VAL A 151 -17.62 -3.34 3.28
CA VAL A 151 -18.52 -4.29 3.98
C VAL A 151 -19.10 -3.68 5.25
N ASP A 152 -18.26 -2.98 6.03
CA ASP A 152 -18.64 -2.51 7.36
C ASP A 152 -19.40 -1.17 7.34
N HIS A 153 -19.26 -0.37 6.29
CA HIS A 153 -19.74 1.01 6.25
C HIS A 153 -21.23 1.17 6.52
N LEU A 154 -22.05 0.25 6.02
CA LEU A 154 -23.50 0.31 6.16
C LEU A 154 -24.05 -0.56 7.30
N VAL A 155 -23.20 -1.23 8.07
CA VAL A 155 -23.63 -2.04 9.22
C VAL A 155 -24.30 -1.14 10.26
N GLY A 156 -25.52 -1.47 10.62
CA GLY A 156 -26.32 -0.66 11.56
C GLY A 156 -27.03 0.56 10.96
N SER A 157 -26.93 0.78 9.65
CA SER A 157 -27.72 1.80 8.94
C SER A 157 -29.06 1.24 8.44
N GLU A 158 -29.92 2.10 7.87
CA GLU A 158 -31.17 1.69 7.24
C GLU A 158 -30.97 1.08 5.83
N LEU A 159 -29.76 1.19 5.27
CA LEU A 159 -29.42 0.65 3.96
C LEU A 159 -28.92 -0.79 4.10
N GLU A 160 -29.18 -1.60 3.09
CA GLU A 160 -28.67 -2.96 3.04
C GLU A 160 -27.15 -2.96 2.86
N PRO A 161 -26.37 -3.60 3.76
CA PRO A 161 -24.93 -3.73 3.62
C PRO A 161 -24.53 -4.51 2.37
N LEU A 162 -23.35 -4.19 1.80
CA LEU A 162 -22.81 -4.96 0.69
C LEU A 162 -22.27 -6.30 1.18
N THR A 163 -22.51 -7.36 0.41
CA THR A 163 -21.77 -8.61 0.60
C THR A 163 -20.28 -8.40 0.26
N ARG A 164 -19.40 -9.22 0.83
CA ARG A 164 -17.95 -9.17 0.54
C ARG A 164 -17.64 -9.29 -0.97
N ALA A 165 -18.40 -10.11 -1.70
CA ALA A 165 -18.25 -10.26 -3.15
C ALA A 165 -18.64 -8.99 -3.92
N GLN A 166 -19.72 -8.33 -3.53
CA GLN A 166 -20.15 -7.03 -4.08
C GLN A 166 -19.15 -5.92 -3.75
N ALA A 167 -18.69 -5.85 -2.49
CA ALA A 167 -17.67 -4.91 -2.05
C ALA A 167 -16.39 -5.07 -2.85
N ARG A 168 -15.89 -6.31 -3.03
CA ARG A 168 -14.71 -6.61 -3.82
C ARG A 168 -14.86 -6.15 -5.27
N ALA A 169 -15.98 -6.49 -5.92
CA ALA A 169 -16.21 -6.08 -7.31
C ALA A 169 -16.24 -4.55 -7.47
N LEU A 170 -16.83 -3.83 -6.50
CA LEU A 170 -16.86 -2.37 -6.49
C LEU A 170 -15.47 -1.79 -6.28
N VAL A 171 -14.71 -2.28 -5.28
CA VAL A 171 -13.34 -1.85 -5.00
C VAL A 171 -12.43 -2.13 -6.19
N ASP A 172 -12.47 -3.33 -6.78
CA ASP A 172 -11.62 -3.70 -7.92
C ASP A 172 -11.84 -2.77 -9.12
N ARG A 173 -13.09 -2.40 -9.40
CA ARG A 173 -13.42 -1.44 -10.46
C ARG A 173 -12.85 -0.05 -10.19
N LEU A 174 -13.04 0.48 -8.98
CA LEU A 174 -12.58 1.82 -8.60
C LEU A 174 -11.06 1.88 -8.50
N TRP A 175 -10.45 0.84 -7.94
CA TRP A 175 -9.01 0.68 -7.86
C TRP A 175 -8.35 0.68 -9.23
N ALA A 176 -8.86 -0.15 -10.16
CA ALA A 176 -8.34 -0.20 -11.53
C ALA A 176 -8.46 1.17 -12.24
N ALA A 177 -9.56 1.91 -12.02
CA ALA A 177 -9.73 3.25 -12.56
C ALA A 177 -8.68 4.22 -11.98
N ARG A 178 -8.40 4.16 -10.67
CA ARG A 178 -7.37 4.98 -10.03
C ARG A 178 -5.96 4.64 -10.51
N ILE A 179 -5.64 3.35 -10.70
CA ILE A 179 -4.36 2.92 -11.29
C ILE A 179 -4.22 3.44 -12.72
N ALA A 180 -5.28 3.42 -13.52
CA ALA A 180 -5.26 3.97 -14.88
C ALA A 180 -5.01 5.49 -14.87
N GLU A 181 -5.64 6.22 -13.95
CA GLU A 181 -5.45 7.66 -13.76
C GLU A 181 -3.99 7.97 -13.38
N GLN A 182 -3.45 7.30 -12.35
CA GLN A 182 -2.08 7.58 -11.88
C GLN A 182 -0.99 7.28 -12.91
N ARG A 183 -1.24 6.41 -13.90
CA ARG A 183 -0.32 6.16 -15.02
C ARG A 183 -0.15 7.38 -15.93
N THR A 184 -1.08 8.32 -15.91
CA THR A 184 -1.01 9.58 -16.67
C THR A 184 -0.16 10.63 -16.00
N TRP A 185 0.14 10.48 -14.70
CA TRP A 185 0.90 11.47 -13.93
C TRP A 185 2.38 11.42 -14.26
N GLN A 186 2.92 12.58 -14.60
CA GLN A 186 4.32 12.73 -14.96
C GLN A 186 5.16 13.17 -13.75
N GLY A 187 6.39 12.67 -13.68
CA GLY A 187 7.37 13.09 -12.68
C GLY A 187 7.02 12.67 -11.25
N VAL A 188 7.72 13.28 -10.31
CA VAL A 188 7.56 13.07 -8.86
C VAL A 188 6.40 13.93 -8.35
N THR A 189 5.45 13.33 -7.66
CA THR A 189 4.28 14.03 -7.09
C THR A 189 4.61 14.68 -5.75
N ASP A 190 3.80 15.65 -5.30
CA ASP A 190 4.01 16.27 -4.01
C ASP A 190 3.94 15.31 -2.81
N PRO A 191 3.03 14.31 -2.77
CA PRO A 191 3.07 13.28 -1.73
C PRO A 191 4.37 12.44 -1.74
N GLU A 192 4.96 12.17 -2.91
CA GLU A 192 6.26 11.47 -2.98
C GLU A 192 7.42 12.33 -2.47
N ARG A 193 7.40 13.65 -2.73
CA ARG A 193 8.35 14.61 -2.16
C ARG A 193 8.19 14.72 -0.65
N LEU A 194 6.94 14.72 -0.15
CA LEU A 194 6.65 14.69 1.28
C LEU A 194 7.24 13.44 1.94
N THR A 195 7.05 12.26 1.35
CA THR A 195 7.64 11.01 1.84
C THR A 195 9.16 11.11 1.93
N ARG A 196 9.84 11.70 0.93
CA ARG A 196 11.31 11.91 0.97
C ARG A 196 11.72 12.83 2.10
N ALA A 197 11.00 13.95 2.31
CA ALA A 197 11.25 14.85 3.42
C ALA A 197 11.10 14.13 4.78
N PHE A 198 10.07 13.29 4.92
CA PHE A 198 9.84 12.51 6.14
C PHE A 198 10.94 11.47 6.38
N LEU A 199 11.42 10.79 5.35
CA LEU A 199 12.58 9.89 5.46
C LEU A 199 13.86 10.63 5.88
N ALA A 200 14.09 11.84 5.37
CA ALA A 200 15.23 12.66 5.79
C ALA A 200 15.12 13.08 7.26
N LEU A 201 13.92 13.42 7.74
CA LEU A 201 13.67 13.74 9.14
C LEU A 201 13.88 12.53 10.06
N GLU A 202 13.43 11.35 9.62
CA GLU A 202 13.73 10.09 10.32
C GLU A 202 15.23 9.86 10.45
N ALA A 203 15.99 10.03 9.38
CA ALA A 203 17.45 9.91 9.40
C ALA A 203 18.10 10.92 10.34
N ALA A 204 17.49 12.12 10.51
CA ALA A 204 17.95 13.17 11.42
C ALA A 204 17.49 12.98 12.88
N GLY A 205 16.83 11.89 13.23
CA GLY A 205 16.40 11.57 14.61
C GLY A 205 15.08 12.23 15.04
N ILE A 206 14.23 12.62 14.08
CA ILE A 206 12.87 13.07 14.30
C ILE A 206 11.93 11.96 13.83
N THR A 207 11.05 11.46 14.69
CA THR A 207 10.01 10.50 14.30
C THR A 207 9.04 11.14 13.33
N ALA A 208 8.95 10.63 12.11
CA ALA A 208 8.07 11.18 11.06
C ALA A 208 7.06 10.13 10.60
N ARG A 209 5.76 10.43 10.71
CA ARG A 209 4.69 9.48 10.37
C ARG A 209 3.65 10.11 9.44
N GLU A 210 3.42 9.43 8.32
CA GLU A 210 2.38 9.77 7.36
C GLU A 210 1.05 9.10 7.73
N ASN A 211 -0.06 9.81 7.57
CA ASN A 211 -1.42 9.28 7.77
C ASN A 211 -1.58 8.53 9.11
N PHE A 212 -0.91 9.01 10.14
CA PHE A 212 -0.76 8.35 11.43
C PHE A 212 -2.00 8.55 12.30
N THR A 213 -2.66 7.46 12.64
CA THR A 213 -3.90 7.44 13.44
C THR A 213 -5.09 8.19 12.79
N CYS A 214 -6.24 8.18 13.45
CA CYS A 214 -7.46 8.80 12.94
C CYS A 214 -7.48 10.33 13.10
N CYS A 215 -6.88 10.86 14.19
CA CYS A 215 -6.96 12.28 14.54
C CYS A 215 -5.74 12.76 15.34
N ARG A 216 -5.64 14.09 15.52
CA ARG A 216 -4.55 14.72 16.26
C ARG A 216 -4.37 14.17 17.68
N GLY A 217 -5.48 13.97 18.41
CA GLY A 217 -5.41 13.49 19.80
C GLY A 217 -4.79 12.11 19.91
N CYS A 218 -5.23 11.17 19.10
CA CYS A 218 -4.64 9.82 19.03
C CYS A 218 -3.17 9.89 18.62
N GLY A 219 -2.84 10.67 17.57
CA GLY A 219 -1.47 10.83 17.12
C GLY A 219 -0.52 11.34 18.21
N LEU A 220 -0.93 12.36 18.96
CA LEU A 220 -0.12 12.90 20.07
C LEU A 220 0.05 11.89 21.23
N SER A 221 -0.93 11.02 21.47
CA SER A 221 -0.83 10.00 22.53
C SER A 221 0.05 8.81 22.14
N GLU A 222 0.18 8.51 20.86
CA GLU A 222 0.85 7.30 20.36
C GLU A 222 2.25 7.56 19.81
N ILE A 223 2.52 8.76 19.25
CA ILE A 223 3.77 9.05 18.54
C ILE A 223 5.04 8.83 19.37
N GLY A 224 4.96 8.99 20.69
CA GLY A 224 6.09 8.78 21.60
C GLY A 224 6.57 7.34 21.69
N ALA A 225 5.72 6.36 21.38
CA ALA A 225 6.05 4.94 21.39
C ALA A 225 6.71 4.45 20.10
N GLU A 226 6.58 5.21 19.01
CA GLU A 226 7.02 4.80 17.67
C GLU A 226 8.54 4.64 17.54
N ARG A 227 9.30 5.51 18.20
CA ARG A 227 10.76 5.48 18.16
C ARG A 227 11.37 5.93 19.47
N PRO A 228 11.71 5.02 20.37
CA PRO A 228 12.41 5.36 21.60
C PRO A 228 13.73 6.10 21.33
N GLY A 229 13.94 7.22 22.03
CA GLY A 229 15.17 8.01 21.91
C GLY A 229 15.19 9.05 20.78
N ALA A 230 14.13 9.21 20.01
CA ALA A 230 13.97 10.34 19.11
C ALA A 230 13.88 11.66 19.90
N ARG A 231 14.42 12.75 19.34
CA ARG A 231 14.41 14.09 19.99
C ARG A 231 13.13 14.87 19.77
N GLY A 232 12.34 14.50 18.78
CA GLY A 232 11.07 15.13 18.42
C GLY A 232 10.32 14.31 17.39
N PHE A 233 9.18 14.84 16.99
CA PHE A 233 8.29 14.18 16.05
C PHE A 233 7.65 15.16 15.06
N VAL A 234 7.19 14.61 13.94
CA VAL A 234 6.23 15.20 13.01
C VAL A 234 5.28 14.13 12.51
N PHE A 235 4.01 14.45 12.39
CA PHE A 235 3.02 13.58 11.75
C PHE A 235 1.88 14.37 11.14
N PHE A 236 1.15 13.72 10.26
CA PHE A 236 -0.22 14.10 9.90
C PHE A 236 -1.12 12.86 10.01
N HIS A 237 -2.37 13.09 10.34
CA HIS A 237 -3.35 12.03 10.59
C HIS A 237 -4.34 11.91 9.42
N GLN A 238 -5.20 10.89 9.45
CA GLN A 238 -6.17 10.60 8.40
C GLN A 238 -7.03 11.83 8.00
N GLN A 239 -7.58 12.57 8.98
CA GLN A 239 -8.37 13.78 8.68
C GLN A 239 -7.55 14.89 8.03
N SER A 240 -6.23 14.95 8.31
CA SER A 240 -5.31 15.88 7.60
C SER A 240 -5.12 15.45 6.15
N THR A 241 -5.03 14.15 5.89
CA THR A 241 -4.97 13.59 4.54
C THR A 241 -6.23 13.92 3.74
N GLU A 242 -7.40 13.73 4.35
CA GLU A 242 -8.69 14.08 3.74
C GLU A 242 -8.77 15.57 3.39
N SER A 243 -8.29 16.44 4.30
CA SER A 243 -8.19 17.89 4.06
C SER A 243 -7.27 18.22 2.87
N ALA A 244 -6.10 17.60 2.81
CA ALA A 244 -5.15 17.79 1.70
C ALA A 244 -5.72 17.28 0.37
N ALA A 245 -6.36 16.11 0.37
CA ALA A 245 -7.03 15.54 -0.78
C ALA A 245 -8.18 16.44 -1.29
N ALA A 246 -8.87 17.15 -0.39
CA ALA A 246 -9.89 18.13 -0.73
C ALA A 246 -9.32 19.50 -1.18
N GLY A 247 -7.99 19.67 -1.24
CA GLY A 247 -7.34 20.90 -1.69
C GLY A 247 -7.18 21.98 -0.62
N HIS A 248 -7.38 21.65 0.66
CA HIS A 248 -7.28 22.63 1.77
C HIS A 248 -5.87 22.70 2.39
N GLY A 249 -4.88 22.01 1.80
CA GLY A 249 -3.53 21.88 2.34
C GLY A 249 -3.42 20.82 3.44
N LEU A 250 -2.17 20.44 3.73
CA LEU A 250 -1.83 19.38 4.69
C LEU A 250 -1.33 20.02 6.00
N PRO A 251 -2.08 19.97 7.10
CA PRO A 251 -1.59 20.36 8.41
C PRO A 251 -0.67 19.29 8.97
N LEU A 252 0.54 19.69 9.37
CA LEU A 252 1.55 18.86 10.01
C LEU A 252 1.65 19.22 11.48
N TYR A 253 1.59 18.24 12.36
CA TYR A 253 1.73 18.36 13.80
C TYR A 253 3.12 17.88 14.20
N TYR A 254 3.82 18.64 15.03
CA TYR A 254 5.20 18.40 15.42
C TYR A 254 5.45 18.82 16.86
N GLY A 255 6.57 18.36 17.43
CA GLY A 255 6.97 18.73 18.77
C GLY A 255 8.30 18.12 19.20
N GLY A 256 8.87 18.68 20.26
CA GLY A 256 9.97 18.07 21.00
C GLY A 256 9.44 17.12 22.08
N PHE A 257 10.10 15.97 22.28
CA PHE A 257 9.70 15.02 23.33
C PHE A 257 10.10 15.50 24.75
N ASP A 258 10.92 16.53 24.88
CA ASP A 258 11.22 17.18 26.17
C ASP A 258 10.14 18.16 26.63
N GLY A 259 9.14 18.42 25.81
CA GLY A 259 8.02 19.32 26.09
C GLY A 259 8.39 20.81 26.09
N SER A 260 9.62 21.18 25.70
CA SER A 260 10.02 22.58 25.67
C SER A 260 9.56 23.28 24.39
N ALA A 261 9.15 24.57 24.51
CA ALA A 261 8.76 25.38 23.38
C ALA A 261 9.93 25.62 22.42
N ASP A 262 11.14 25.75 22.93
CA ASP A 262 12.36 25.99 22.14
C ASP A 262 12.70 24.77 21.28
N THR A 263 12.65 23.55 21.85
CA THR A 263 12.85 22.30 21.11
C THR A 263 11.73 22.10 20.08
N THR A 264 10.48 22.36 20.46
CA THR A 264 9.34 22.27 19.53
C THR A 264 9.52 23.22 18.36
N ALA A 265 9.89 24.49 18.60
CA ALA A 265 10.15 25.44 17.52
C ALA A 265 11.37 25.04 16.66
N ALA A 266 12.40 24.43 17.26
CA ALA A 266 13.55 23.90 16.53
C ALA A 266 13.14 22.76 15.59
N VAL A 267 12.38 21.78 16.08
CA VAL A 267 11.80 20.69 15.28
C VAL A 267 10.96 21.25 14.14
N GLY A 268 10.09 22.25 14.41
CA GLY A 268 9.27 22.89 13.37
C GLY A 268 10.10 23.52 12.24
N ARG A 269 11.22 24.20 12.59
CA ARG A 269 12.14 24.74 11.58
C ARG A 269 12.80 23.65 10.72
N GLU A 270 13.17 22.53 11.32
CA GLU A 270 13.74 21.42 10.58
C GLU A 270 12.72 20.74 9.68
N VAL A 271 11.49 20.57 10.14
CA VAL A 271 10.38 20.08 9.30
C VAL A 271 10.17 20.99 8.10
N ALA A 272 10.05 22.29 8.30
CA ALA A 272 9.89 23.26 7.22
C ALA A 272 11.07 23.22 6.24
N ALA A 273 12.31 23.13 6.76
CA ALA A 273 13.52 23.06 5.94
C ALA A 273 13.57 21.78 5.09
N ALA A 274 13.19 20.63 5.66
CA ALA A 274 13.14 19.34 4.94
C ALA A 274 12.12 19.39 3.79
N LEU A 275 10.93 19.97 4.02
CA LEU A 275 9.92 20.15 2.99
C LEU A 275 10.41 21.08 1.86
N HIS A 276 11.04 22.21 2.22
CA HIS A 276 11.62 23.15 1.24
C HIS A 276 12.74 22.50 0.42
N ALA A 277 13.56 21.63 1.01
CA ALA A 277 14.61 20.91 0.30
C ALA A 277 14.04 19.99 -0.81
N GLU A 278 12.83 19.45 -0.61
CA GLU A 278 12.11 18.68 -1.61
C GLU A 278 11.23 19.55 -2.54
N GLY A 279 11.35 20.88 -2.43
CA GLY A 279 10.62 21.84 -3.28
C GLY A 279 9.15 22.04 -2.89
N LEU A 280 8.76 21.65 -1.67
CA LEU A 280 7.43 21.89 -1.13
C LEU A 280 7.39 23.21 -0.35
N SER A 281 6.37 24.03 -0.57
CA SER A 281 6.18 25.25 0.21
C SER A 281 5.43 24.98 1.51
N THR A 282 5.62 25.87 2.49
CA THR A 282 4.91 25.79 3.77
C THR A 282 4.38 27.17 4.18
N THR A 283 3.26 27.18 4.88
CA THR A 283 2.72 28.32 5.59
C THR A 283 2.86 28.09 7.09
N TRP A 284 3.74 28.86 7.74
CA TRP A 284 4.03 28.75 9.17
C TRP A 284 4.69 30.03 9.67
N ASP A 285 4.32 30.48 10.87
CA ASP A 285 4.82 31.71 11.48
C ASP A 285 6.02 31.50 12.45
N GLY A 286 6.50 30.25 12.57
CA GLY A 286 7.58 29.88 13.49
C GLY A 286 7.10 29.58 14.92
N SER A 287 5.80 29.69 15.21
CA SER A 287 5.24 29.43 16.52
C SER A 287 5.15 27.95 16.84
N PRO A 288 5.62 27.48 18.02
CA PRO A 288 5.49 26.09 18.43
C PRO A 288 4.03 25.65 18.67
N ASP A 289 3.11 26.60 18.82
CA ASP A 289 1.69 26.32 19.09
C ASP A 289 0.84 26.16 17.83
N ARG A 290 1.45 26.35 16.64
CA ARG A 290 0.75 26.28 15.37
C ARG A 290 1.25 25.15 14.48
N ALA A 291 0.33 24.49 13.82
CA ALA A 291 0.67 23.48 12.80
C ALA A 291 1.37 24.16 11.60
N ILE A 292 2.30 23.44 10.98
CA ILE A 292 2.83 23.79 9.66
C ILE A 292 1.81 23.32 8.62
N VAL A 293 1.42 24.19 7.69
CA VAL A 293 0.51 23.83 6.60
C VAL A 293 1.29 23.79 5.29
N ALA A 294 1.27 22.64 4.61
CA ALA A 294 1.83 22.49 3.28
C ALA A 294 0.70 22.49 2.24
N PRO A 295 0.63 23.50 1.33
CA PRO A 295 -0.25 23.45 0.18
C PRO A 295 0.32 22.45 -0.84
N LEU A 296 -0.39 21.35 -1.08
CA LEU A 296 0.06 20.26 -1.92
C LEU A 296 -0.94 19.99 -3.06
N ASP A 297 -0.44 19.69 -4.25
CA ASP A 297 -1.21 19.01 -5.28
C ASP A 297 -1.28 17.52 -4.93
N TRP A 298 -2.44 17.11 -4.35
CA TRP A 298 -2.58 15.78 -3.77
C TRP A 298 -2.80 14.72 -4.84
N ARG A 299 -1.72 14.12 -5.28
CA ARG A 299 -1.67 12.99 -6.21
C ARG A 299 -0.86 11.83 -5.61
N LYS A 300 -1.39 11.23 -4.54
CA LYS A 300 -0.78 10.05 -3.90
C LYS A 300 -0.99 8.83 -4.80
N ARG A 301 0.12 8.19 -5.20
CA ARG A 301 0.07 6.92 -5.93
C ARG A 301 -0.27 5.79 -4.99
N LEU A 302 -1.18 4.93 -5.44
CA LEU A 302 -1.47 3.67 -4.76
C LEU A 302 -0.26 2.76 -4.92
N MET A 303 0.14 2.12 -3.84
CA MET A 303 1.29 1.21 -3.84
C MET A 303 0.84 -0.27 -3.79
N GLY A 304 -0.31 -0.56 -3.22
CA GLY A 304 -0.83 -1.92 -3.03
C GLY A 304 -0.96 -2.24 -1.57
#